data_5985e40d47c234b1cbf3b607a93b9b03
#
_entry.id   5985e40d47c234b1cbf3b607a93b9b03
#
_cell.length_a   1.000
_cell.length_b   1.000
_cell.length_c   1.000
_cell.angle_alpha   90.00
_cell.angle_beta   90.00
_cell.angle_gamma   90.00
#
_symmetry.space_group_name_H-M   'P 1'
#
loop_
_entity.id
_entity.type
_entity.pdbx_description
1 polymer ?
#
loop_
_entity_poly.entity_id
_entity_poly.type
_entity_poly.pdbx_seq_one_letter_code
_entity_poly.pdbx_strand_id
1 'polypeptide(L)'
;MNAMKIVTAACALLISGPLFAQEWDRYQNLEDRFAVTAPGQPAIEKTKWKSEYNSMFPETIYRWQQGANRYTVTVVDYSDSETIYFANQHSTDFQASFYWQIDILGSVQYAATTLYRQKPGVKVTFDAFHYINLVTGHELQLANPDQSRTYVGLYLHDNRLYIFDATVAKGMPPPLIFQQSPEFLDANGNAIRYRTYYFNPVPEPRAGGRGAGGAGSPPGNANQGAPAGGGGAAQRGRPPQ
;
A
#
# COMPACT_ATOMS: atom_id res chain seq x y z
N MET A 1 61.46 55.21 17.10
CA MET A 1 60.23 55.10 16.32
C MET A 1 59.74 53.67 16.38
N ASN A 2 58.81 53.42 17.32
CA ASN A 2 58.28 52.05 17.54
C ASN A 2 56.94 51.92 16.80
N ALA A 3 56.93 51.01 15.82
CA ALA A 3 55.72 50.68 15.08
C ALA A 3 54.90 49.61 15.87
N MET A 4 53.76 50.01 16.38
CA MET A 4 52.78 49.19 17.07
C MET A 4 51.95 48.39 16.04
N LYS A 5 52.12 47.07 16.03
CA LYS A 5 51.34 46.17 15.20
C LYS A 5 50.02 45.92 15.89
N ILE A 6 48.91 46.41 15.30
CA ILE A 6 47.55 46.10 15.72
C ILE A 6 47.16 44.75 15.11
N VAL A 7 46.97 43.76 15.98
CA VAL A 7 46.43 42.43 15.60
C VAL A 7 44.89 42.52 15.72
N THR A 8 44.19 42.56 14.59
CA THR A 8 42.75 42.53 14.55
C THR A 8 42.29 41.07 14.64
N ALA A 9 41.78 40.64 15.81
CA ALA A 9 41.17 39.35 16.00
C ALA A 9 39.73 39.40 15.41
N ALA A 10 39.53 38.71 14.30
CA ALA A 10 38.19 38.49 13.72
C ALA A 10 37.49 37.38 14.53
N CYS A 11 36.53 37.74 15.38
CA CYS A 11 35.59 36.84 15.99
C CYS A 11 34.62 36.31 14.93
N ALA A 12 34.81 35.09 14.45
CA ALA A 12 33.82 34.39 13.67
C ALA A 12 32.66 33.94 14.61
N LEU A 13 31.56 34.69 14.56
CA LEU A 13 30.28 34.31 15.17
C LEU A 13 29.75 33.06 14.41
N LEU A 14 29.93 31.90 14.99
CA LEU A 14 29.19 30.68 14.59
C LEU A 14 27.73 30.88 14.97
N ILE A 15 26.91 31.24 13.98
CA ILE A 15 25.46 31.24 14.10
C ILE A 15 25.05 29.76 14.14
N SER A 16 25.04 29.18 15.34
CA SER A 16 24.33 27.93 15.60
C SER A 16 22.84 28.22 15.54
N GLY A 17 22.25 28.09 14.36
CA GLY A 17 20.79 28.05 14.24
C GLY A 17 20.22 26.97 15.17
N PRO A 18 19.02 27.19 15.77
CA PRO A 18 18.43 26.19 16.61
C PRO A 18 18.24 24.91 15.79
N LEU A 19 18.92 23.85 16.17
CA LEU A 19 18.62 22.48 15.77
C LEU A 19 17.26 22.13 16.41
N PHE A 20 16.16 22.53 15.78
CA PHE A 20 14.88 21.97 16.13
C PHE A 20 14.97 20.47 15.83
N ALA A 21 15.05 19.67 16.88
CA ALA A 21 14.80 18.23 16.75
C ALA A 21 13.42 18.09 16.12
N GLN A 22 13.38 17.56 14.92
CA GLN A 22 12.14 17.36 14.19
C GLN A 22 11.28 16.38 15.03
N GLU A 23 10.19 16.89 15.60
CA GLU A 23 9.29 16.12 16.46
C GLU A 23 8.55 15.09 15.62
N TRP A 24 8.40 13.89 16.17
CA TRP A 24 7.63 12.82 15.54
C TRP A 24 6.17 12.95 15.94
N ASP A 25 5.34 13.28 14.97
CA ASP A 25 3.91 13.48 15.15
C ASP A 25 3.10 12.57 14.24
N ARG A 26 1.84 12.38 14.61
CA ARG A 26 0.88 11.70 13.79
C ARG A 26 0.44 12.62 12.64
N TYR A 27 0.98 12.38 11.45
CA TYR A 27 0.49 12.96 10.20
C TYR A 27 -0.74 12.20 9.71
N GLN A 28 -1.76 12.91 9.22
CA GLN A 28 -2.91 12.26 8.57
C GLN A 28 -3.30 12.99 7.29
N ASN A 29 -3.76 12.23 6.30
CA ASN A 29 -4.32 12.76 5.05
C ASN A 29 -5.71 12.13 4.81
N LEU A 30 -6.73 12.99 4.68
CA LEU A 30 -8.12 12.56 4.49
C LEU A 30 -8.44 12.20 3.04
N GLU A 31 -7.77 12.84 2.07
CA GLU A 31 -7.93 12.54 0.63
C GLU A 31 -7.44 11.12 0.35
N ASP A 32 -6.24 10.79 0.83
CA ASP A 32 -5.62 9.47 0.63
C ASP A 32 -5.87 8.49 1.79
N ARG A 33 -6.71 8.87 2.76
CA ARG A 33 -7.27 8.03 3.84
C ARG A 33 -6.24 7.23 4.64
N PHE A 34 -5.15 7.87 5.04
CA PHE A 34 -4.15 7.25 5.91
C PHE A 34 -3.66 8.18 7.01
N ALA A 35 -3.07 7.58 8.06
CA ALA A 35 -2.23 8.28 9.00
C ALA A 35 -0.96 7.48 9.28
N VAL A 36 0.10 8.19 9.68
CA VAL A 36 1.39 7.60 10.05
C VAL A 36 2.12 8.53 11.01
N THR A 37 2.90 7.99 11.94
CA THR A 37 3.81 8.80 12.76
C THR A 37 5.10 9.03 11.99
N ALA A 38 5.44 10.29 11.74
CA ALA A 38 6.56 10.69 10.91
C ALA A 38 7.21 11.99 11.42
N PRO A 39 8.46 12.32 11.02
CA PRO A 39 9.14 13.52 11.49
C PRO A 39 8.66 14.78 10.77
N GLY A 40 7.76 15.54 11.41
CA GLY A 40 7.23 16.82 10.90
C GLY A 40 6.29 16.68 9.70
N GLN A 41 6.30 17.67 8.80
CA GLN A 41 5.41 17.69 7.64
C GLN A 41 6.11 17.13 6.39
N PRO A 42 5.39 16.40 5.52
CA PRO A 42 5.97 15.85 4.30
C PRO A 42 6.09 16.89 3.17
N ALA A 43 7.04 16.66 2.28
CA ALA A 43 6.95 17.16 0.92
C ALA A 43 6.01 16.24 0.14
N ILE A 44 5.03 16.82 -0.57
CA ILE A 44 4.00 16.08 -1.29
C ILE A 44 4.19 16.27 -2.79
N GLU A 45 4.16 15.16 -3.52
CA GLU A 45 4.24 15.13 -4.98
C GLU A 45 3.05 14.32 -5.52
N LYS A 46 2.32 14.88 -6.48
CA LYS A 46 1.26 14.17 -7.22
C LYS A 46 1.78 13.80 -8.60
N THR A 47 1.69 12.55 -8.97
CA THR A 47 2.21 11.98 -10.21
C THR A 47 1.29 10.87 -10.73
N LYS A 48 1.80 9.97 -11.57
CA LYS A 48 1.05 8.84 -12.11
C LYS A 48 1.85 7.55 -11.96
N TRP A 49 1.18 6.55 -11.44
CA TRP A 49 1.65 5.17 -11.35
C TRP A 49 1.31 4.41 -12.63
N LYS A 50 2.30 3.77 -13.22
CA LYS A 50 2.09 2.83 -14.33
C LYS A 50 1.89 1.43 -13.78
N SER A 51 0.71 0.86 -13.97
CA SER A 51 0.37 -0.46 -13.49
C SER A 51 0.92 -1.59 -14.37
N GLU A 52 0.75 -2.83 -13.93
CA GLU A 52 1.15 -4.03 -14.65
C GLU A 52 0.51 -4.12 -16.03
N TYR A 53 -0.75 -3.71 -16.15
CA TYR A 53 -1.49 -3.72 -17.42
C TYR A 53 -1.46 -2.38 -18.16
N ASN A 54 -0.39 -1.59 -17.95
CA ASN A 54 -0.12 -0.33 -18.65
C ASN A 54 -1.16 0.78 -18.46
N SER A 55 -2.03 0.67 -17.47
CA SER A 55 -2.91 1.77 -17.06
C SER A 55 -2.17 2.77 -16.19
N MET A 56 -2.58 4.05 -16.26
CA MET A 56 -1.96 5.15 -15.52
C MET A 56 -2.91 5.63 -14.45
N PHE A 57 -2.57 5.34 -13.18
CA PHE A 57 -3.38 5.71 -12.01
C PHE A 57 -2.84 6.94 -11.30
N PRO A 58 -3.70 7.73 -10.62
CA PRO A 58 -3.22 8.79 -9.74
C PRO A 58 -2.31 8.23 -8.65
N GLU A 59 -1.20 8.90 -8.43
CA GLU A 59 -0.22 8.56 -7.40
C GLU A 59 0.13 9.81 -6.60
N THR A 60 0.09 9.71 -5.28
CA THR A 60 0.57 10.74 -4.36
C THR A 60 1.72 10.19 -3.54
N ILE A 61 2.83 10.93 -3.48
CA ILE A 61 4.02 10.55 -2.74
C ILE A 61 4.30 11.57 -1.65
N TYR A 62 4.35 11.11 -0.41
CA TYR A 62 4.66 11.88 0.80
C TYR A 62 6.07 11.55 1.24
N ARG A 63 6.96 12.55 1.33
CA ARG A 63 8.36 12.34 1.69
C ARG A 63 8.75 13.12 2.92
N TRP A 64 9.39 12.45 3.87
CA TRP A 64 10.02 13.03 5.04
C TRP A 64 11.51 12.68 5.05
N GLN A 65 12.29 13.54 5.66
CA GLN A 65 13.71 13.30 5.84
C GLN A 65 14.13 13.75 7.25
N GLN A 66 14.90 12.91 7.93
CA GLN A 66 15.50 13.22 9.22
C GLN A 66 16.98 12.82 9.19
N GLY A 67 17.86 13.81 9.05
CA GLY A 67 19.26 13.56 8.79
C GLY A 67 19.47 12.76 7.50
N ALA A 68 20.13 11.60 7.59
CA ALA A 68 20.32 10.69 6.46
C ALA A 68 19.16 9.67 6.27
N ASN A 69 18.19 9.64 7.18
CA ASN A 69 17.06 8.74 7.09
C ASN A 69 15.96 9.34 6.23
N ARG A 70 15.29 8.51 5.43
CA ARG A 70 14.19 8.90 4.54
C ARG A 70 12.96 8.03 4.83
N TYR A 71 11.81 8.66 4.82
CA TYR A 71 10.52 8.02 5.04
C TYR A 71 9.58 8.44 3.92
N THR A 72 8.86 7.50 3.35
CA THR A 72 7.97 7.76 2.23
C THR A 72 6.67 7.01 2.42
N VAL A 73 5.56 7.66 2.15
CA VAL A 73 4.28 6.99 1.92
C VAL A 73 3.89 7.26 0.47
N THR A 74 3.65 6.21 -0.29
CA THR A 74 3.09 6.31 -1.64
C THR A 74 1.68 5.75 -1.61
N VAL A 75 0.73 6.50 -2.17
CA VAL A 75 -0.66 6.06 -2.34
C VAL A 75 -1.01 6.07 -3.81
N VAL A 76 -1.43 4.92 -4.34
CA VAL A 76 -1.94 4.79 -5.70
C VAL A 76 -3.44 4.55 -5.62
N ASP A 77 -4.22 5.41 -6.25
CA ASP A 77 -5.68 5.32 -6.22
C ASP A 77 -6.22 4.56 -7.43
N TYR A 78 -6.74 3.35 -7.18
CA TYR A 78 -7.37 2.48 -8.16
C TYR A 78 -8.90 2.61 -8.19
N SER A 79 -9.50 3.56 -7.47
CA SER A 79 -10.96 3.68 -7.33
C SER A 79 -11.68 3.83 -8.67
N ASP A 80 -11.02 4.43 -9.68
CA ASP A 80 -11.55 4.60 -11.03
C ASP A 80 -10.94 3.64 -12.06
N SER A 81 -10.36 2.52 -11.61
CA SER A 81 -9.60 1.60 -12.45
C SER A 81 -10.39 1.07 -13.64
N GLU A 82 -11.66 0.72 -13.46
CA GLU A 82 -12.53 0.28 -14.56
C GLU A 82 -12.62 1.34 -15.66
N THR A 83 -12.92 2.59 -15.30
CA THR A 83 -13.03 3.70 -16.25
C THR A 83 -11.70 3.98 -16.95
N ILE A 84 -10.61 4.03 -16.19
CA ILE A 84 -9.26 4.29 -16.72
C ILE A 84 -8.84 3.17 -17.67
N TYR A 85 -9.08 1.93 -17.29
CA TYR A 85 -8.74 0.77 -18.10
C TYR A 85 -9.47 0.79 -19.44
N PHE A 86 -10.81 0.97 -19.44
CA PHE A 86 -11.58 1.02 -20.68
C PHE A 86 -11.30 2.26 -21.55
N ALA A 87 -10.94 3.39 -20.94
CA ALA A 87 -10.54 4.57 -21.69
C ALA A 87 -9.20 4.37 -22.45
N ASN A 88 -8.31 3.51 -21.92
CA ASN A 88 -7.02 3.21 -22.52
C ASN A 88 -7.05 2.02 -23.51
N GLN A 89 -8.17 1.31 -23.63
CA GLN A 89 -8.30 0.23 -24.59
C GLN A 89 -8.35 0.76 -26.03
N HIS A 90 -7.36 0.40 -26.82
CA HIS A 90 -7.44 0.51 -28.27
C HIS A 90 -8.22 -0.69 -28.79
N SER A 91 -9.13 -0.46 -29.71
CA SER A 91 -10.13 -1.41 -30.23
C SER A 91 -9.61 -2.71 -30.85
N THR A 92 -8.28 -2.88 -30.94
CA THR A 92 -7.63 -4.06 -31.52
C THR A 92 -7.05 -5.02 -30.51
N ASP A 93 -6.88 -4.60 -29.25
CA ASP A 93 -6.31 -5.43 -28.20
C ASP A 93 -7.45 -6.07 -27.42
N PHE A 94 -7.74 -7.32 -27.75
CA PHE A 94 -8.68 -8.12 -26.97
C PHE A 94 -8.07 -8.44 -25.61
N GLN A 95 -8.22 -7.50 -24.68
CA GLN A 95 -7.93 -7.76 -23.27
C GLN A 95 -9.23 -8.17 -22.59
N ALA A 96 -9.13 -9.20 -21.74
CA ALA A 96 -10.30 -9.65 -20.99
C ALA A 96 -10.82 -8.51 -20.11
N SER A 97 -12.15 -8.35 -20.10
CA SER A 97 -12.86 -7.25 -19.42
C SER A 97 -12.62 -7.14 -17.91
N PHE A 98 -11.95 -8.13 -17.31
CA PHE A 98 -11.65 -8.18 -15.88
C PHE A 98 -10.20 -7.80 -15.52
N TYR A 99 -9.32 -7.46 -16.47
CA TYR A 99 -7.91 -7.13 -16.15
C TYR A 99 -7.76 -5.93 -15.22
N TRP A 100 -8.69 -4.98 -15.22
CA TRP A 100 -8.68 -3.89 -14.27
C TRP A 100 -8.87 -4.35 -12.81
N GLN A 101 -9.61 -5.47 -12.59
CA GLN A 101 -9.75 -6.08 -11.27
C GLN A 101 -8.45 -6.79 -10.85
N ILE A 102 -7.82 -7.51 -11.79
CA ILE A 102 -6.53 -8.18 -11.56
C ILE A 102 -5.45 -7.15 -11.25
N ASP A 103 -5.45 -6.01 -11.96
CA ASP A 103 -4.49 -4.92 -11.75
C ASP A 103 -4.54 -4.38 -10.32
N ILE A 104 -5.74 -4.22 -9.76
CA ILE A 104 -5.92 -3.84 -8.36
C ILE A 104 -5.38 -4.93 -7.43
N LEU A 105 -5.86 -6.16 -7.59
CA LEU A 105 -5.53 -7.27 -6.67
C LEU A 105 -4.06 -7.67 -6.74
N GLY A 106 -3.44 -7.54 -7.91
CA GLY A 106 -2.01 -7.81 -8.14
C GLY A 106 -1.08 -6.67 -7.72
N SER A 107 -1.61 -5.48 -7.43
CA SER A 107 -0.83 -4.24 -7.24
C SER A 107 0.27 -4.35 -6.17
N VAL A 108 -0.01 -5.00 -5.04
CA VAL A 108 0.97 -5.22 -3.96
C VAL A 108 2.18 -6.01 -4.46
N GLN A 109 1.95 -7.11 -5.17
CA GLN A 109 3.03 -7.97 -5.67
C GLN A 109 3.78 -7.34 -6.85
N TYR A 110 3.06 -6.62 -7.70
CA TYR A 110 3.66 -5.87 -8.79
C TYR A 110 4.59 -4.78 -8.26
N ALA A 111 4.14 -3.96 -7.31
CA ALA A 111 4.96 -2.92 -6.68
C ALA A 111 6.15 -3.52 -5.91
N ALA A 112 5.93 -4.57 -5.10
CA ALA A 112 7.00 -5.27 -4.38
C ALA A 112 8.09 -5.78 -5.33
N THR A 113 7.70 -6.27 -6.50
CA THR A 113 8.63 -6.82 -7.49
C THR A 113 9.38 -5.73 -8.23
N THR A 114 8.65 -4.76 -8.79
CA THR A 114 9.24 -3.73 -9.67
C THR A 114 10.06 -2.69 -8.93
N LEU A 115 9.63 -2.29 -7.73
CA LEU A 115 10.30 -1.24 -6.95
C LEU A 115 11.42 -1.78 -6.06
N TYR A 116 11.32 -3.04 -5.62
CA TYR A 116 12.21 -3.54 -4.56
C TYR A 116 12.96 -4.82 -4.94
N ARG A 117 12.26 -5.92 -5.32
CA ARG A 117 12.91 -7.20 -5.58
C ARG A 117 13.87 -7.17 -6.77
N GLN A 118 13.50 -6.44 -7.82
CA GLN A 118 14.30 -6.32 -9.05
C GLN A 118 15.26 -5.13 -9.05
N LYS A 119 15.37 -4.40 -7.95
CA LYS A 119 16.25 -3.23 -7.85
C LYS A 119 17.73 -3.66 -7.92
N PRO A 120 18.50 -3.19 -8.89
CA PRO A 120 19.90 -3.59 -9.06
C PRO A 120 20.75 -3.29 -7.82
N GLY A 121 21.60 -4.24 -7.44
CA GLY A 121 22.54 -4.11 -6.32
C GLY A 121 21.92 -4.19 -4.92
N VAL A 122 20.62 -4.33 -4.80
CA VAL A 122 19.91 -4.49 -3.53
C VAL A 122 19.79 -5.97 -3.19
N LYS A 123 20.00 -6.31 -1.91
CA LYS A 123 19.77 -7.66 -1.40
C LYS A 123 18.49 -7.68 -0.56
N VAL A 124 17.52 -8.48 -0.95
CA VAL A 124 16.33 -8.76 -0.13
C VAL A 124 16.77 -9.65 1.05
N THR A 125 16.55 -9.18 2.27
CA THR A 125 16.91 -9.88 3.51
C THR A 125 15.71 -10.46 4.23
N PHE A 126 14.52 -9.92 3.96
CA PHE A 126 13.23 -10.42 4.45
C PHE A 126 12.16 -10.16 3.40
N ASP A 127 11.24 -11.10 3.21
CA ASP A 127 10.16 -11.03 2.22
C ASP A 127 9.04 -11.96 2.69
N ALA A 128 7.95 -11.41 3.23
CA ALA A 128 6.89 -12.22 3.80
C ALA A 128 5.52 -11.52 3.74
N PHE A 129 4.47 -12.34 3.79
CA PHE A 129 3.14 -11.87 4.09
C PHE A 129 3.13 -11.14 5.44
N HIS A 130 2.44 -10.03 5.49
CA HIS A 130 2.33 -9.19 6.67
C HIS A 130 0.92 -8.59 6.77
N TYR A 131 0.59 -8.05 7.93
CA TYR A 131 -0.61 -7.26 8.12
C TYR A 131 -0.36 -6.12 9.11
N ILE A 132 -1.06 -5.00 8.90
CA ILE A 132 -1.11 -3.92 9.87
C ILE A 132 -2.58 -3.56 10.14
N ASN A 133 -2.97 -3.44 11.41
CA ASN A 133 -4.37 -3.26 11.80
C ASN A 133 -5.33 -4.28 11.15
N LEU A 134 -4.85 -5.53 10.97
CA LEU A 134 -5.52 -6.63 10.27
C LEU A 134 -5.76 -6.40 8.76
N VAL A 135 -5.29 -5.33 8.16
CA VAL A 135 -5.24 -5.17 6.70
C VAL A 135 -4.07 -5.97 6.17
N THR A 136 -4.35 -6.91 5.27
CA THR A 136 -3.34 -7.81 4.72
C THR A 136 -2.47 -7.13 3.69
N GLY A 137 -1.22 -7.55 3.63
CA GLY A 137 -0.22 -6.98 2.74
C GLY A 137 1.07 -7.77 2.72
N HIS A 138 2.17 -7.09 2.47
CA HIS A 138 3.48 -7.67 2.34
C HIS A 138 4.55 -6.80 3.00
N GLU A 139 5.54 -7.41 3.65
CA GLU A 139 6.70 -6.70 4.20
C GLU A 139 7.98 -7.17 3.52
N LEU A 140 8.85 -6.20 3.18
CA LEU A 140 10.19 -6.46 2.70
C LEU A 140 11.22 -5.71 3.54
N GLN A 141 12.39 -6.32 3.70
CA GLN A 141 13.59 -5.65 4.24
C GLN A 141 14.74 -5.83 3.25
N LEU A 142 15.45 -4.75 3.00
CA LEU A 142 16.47 -4.68 1.97
C LEU A 142 17.79 -4.15 2.55
N ALA A 143 18.90 -4.74 2.12
CA ALA A 143 20.24 -4.17 2.31
C ALA A 143 20.67 -3.50 1.01
N ASN A 144 20.95 -2.20 1.08
CA ASN A 144 21.36 -1.39 -0.06
C ASN A 144 22.91 -1.43 -0.22
N PRO A 145 23.44 -1.10 -1.43
CA PRO A 145 24.88 -1.10 -1.68
C PRO A 145 25.68 -0.16 -0.77
N ASP A 146 25.10 0.94 -0.34
CA ASP A 146 25.68 1.92 0.60
C ASP A 146 25.58 1.48 2.07
N GLN A 147 25.15 0.23 2.30
CA GLN A 147 24.94 -0.38 3.62
C GLN A 147 23.79 0.26 4.43
N SER A 148 23.00 1.16 3.84
CA SER A 148 21.71 1.54 4.38
C SER A 148 20.73 0.37 4.31
N ARG A 149 19.64 0.45 5.09
CA ARG A 149 18.60 -0.58 5.08
C ARG A 149 17.25 0.05 4.77
N THR A 150 16.51 -0.59 3.88
CA THR A 150 15.14 -0.18 3.54
C THR A 150 14.15 -1.19 4.11
N TYR A 151 13.10 -0.67 4.72
CA TYR A 151 11.99 -1.42 5.31
C TYR A 151 10.72 -0.96 4.64
N VAL A 152 9.95 -1.90 4.08
CA VAL A 152 8.79 -1.58 3.26
C VAL A 152 7.59 -2.39 3.70
N GLY A 153 6.46 -1.73 3.93
CA GLY A 153 5.16 -2.36 4.08
C GLY A 153 4.27 -1.96 2.90
N LEU A 154 3.67 -2.93 2.22
CA LEU A 154 2.77 -2.70 1.09
C LEU A 154 1.40 -3.30 1.44
N TYR A 155 0.35 -2.51 1.30
CA TYR A 155 -1.02 -2.91 1.67
C TYR A 155 -2.01 -2.44 0.62
N LEU A 156 -3.01 -3.27 0.35
CA LEU A 156 -4.14 -2.89 -0.50
C LEU A 156 -5.39 -2.73 0.38
N HIS A 157 -5.93 -1.52 0.40
CA HIS A 157 -7.09 -1.20 1.22
C HIS A 157 -8.03 -0.24 0.47
N ASP A 158 -9.30 -0.60 0.40
CA ASP A 158 -10.34 0.21 -0.26
C ASP A 158 -9.94 0.67 -1.67
N ASN A 159 -9.40 -0.27 -2.48
CA ASN A 159 -8.88 -0.05 -3.82
C ASN A 159 -7.76 1.02 -3.90
N ARG A 160 -7.00 1.19 -2.83
CA ARG A 160 -5.77 2.00 -2.81
C ARG A 160 -4.58 1.14 -2.41
N LEU A 161 -3.52 1.21 -3.19
CA LEU A 161 -2.24 0.64 -2.80
C LEU A 161 -1.49 1.65 -1.94
N TYR A 162 -1.11 1.22 -0.73
CA TYR A 162 -0.28 1.98 0.18
C TYR A 162 1.09 1.34 0.30
N ILE A 163 2.14 2.15 0.14
CA ILE A 163 3.52 1.73 0.30
C ILE A 163 4.17 2.60 1.35
N PHE A 164 4.51 2.02 2.50
CA PHE A 164 5.24 2.67 3.59
C PHE A 164 6.70 2.25 3.51
N ASP A 165 7.56 3.12 3.04
CA ASP A 165 8.99 2.90 2.81
C ASP A 165 9.83 3.73 3.80
N ALA A 166 10.73 3.09 4.51
CA ALA A 166 11.68 3.77 5.36
C ALA A 166 13.09 3.27 5.09
N THR A 167 13.97 4.17 4.64
CA THR A 167 15.39 3.89 4.46
C THR A 167 16.19 4.56 5.56
N VAL A 168 16.91 3.76 6.35
CA VAL A 168 17.77 4.23 7.45
C VAL A 168 19.25 4.04 7.11
N ALA A 169 20.08 4.98 7.53
CA ALA A 169 21.51 4.95 7.30
C ALA A 169 22.19 3.74 7.96
N LYS A 170 23.38 3.40 7.49
CA LYS A 170 24.22 2.36 8.09
C LYS A 170 24.34 2.54 9.62
N GLY A 171 24.09 1.46 10.36
CA GLY A 171 24.23 1.45 11.83
C GLY A 171 23.03 2.01 12.59
N MET A 172 22.06 2.63 11.91
CA MET A 172 20.85 3.10 12.57
C MET A 172 19.92 1.92 12.90
N PRO A 173 19.15 2.01 14.01
CA PRO A 173 18.15 0.99 14.34
C PRO A 173 17.03 0.93 13.30
N PRO A 174 16.26 -0.18 13.25
CA PRO A 174 15.05 -0.26 12.44
C PRO A 174 14.07 0.87 12.77
N PRO A 175 13.35 1.43 11.79
CA PRO A 175 12.45 2.58 11.96
C PRO A 175 11.08 2.15 12.51
N LEU A 176 11.05 1.51 13.67
CA LEU A 176 9.86 0.85 14.23
C LEU A 176 8.67 1.79 14.42
N ILE A 177 8.93 3.05 14.84
CA ILE A 177 7.86 4.03 15.03
C ILE A 177 7.12 4.26 13.72
N PHE A 178 7.83 4.47 12.62
CA PHE A 178 7.23 4.65 11.30
C PHE A 178 6.53 3.38 10.81
N GLN A 179 7.19 2.22 10.93
CA GLN A 179 6.67 0.95 10.39
C GLN A 179 5.42 0.44 11.10
N GLN A 180 5.28 0.71 12.42
CA GLN A 180 4.18 0.17 13.22
C GLN A 180 3.02 1.17 13.41
N SER A 181 3.16 2.39 12.92
CA SER A 181 2.17 3.45 13.08
C SER A 181 1.17 3.63 11.94
N PRO A 182 1.27 3.00 10.76
CA PRO A 182 0.28 3.23 9.71
C PRO A 182 -1.14 2.89 10.16
N GLU A 183 -2.06 3.76 9.83
CA GLU A 183 -3.50 3.60 10.06
C GLU A 183 -4.24 3.88 8.75
N PHE A 184 -5.30 3.11 8.50
CA PHE A 184 -6.25 3.36 7.43
C PHE A 184 -7.44 4.13 7.98
N LEU A 185 -7.89 5.15 7.26
CA LEU A 185 -8.93 6.07 7.74
C LEU A 185 -10.22 5.90 6.94
N ASP A 186 -11.35 6.06 7.64
CA ASP A 186 -12.64 6.24 6.99
C ASP A 186 -12.77 7.65 6.35
N ALA A 187 -13.88 7.92 5.69
CA ALA A 187 -14.13 9.22 5.05
C ALA A 187 -14.19 10.39 6.05
N ASN A 188 -14.39 10.12 7.33
CA ASN A 188 -14.45 11.13 8.41
C ASN A 188 -13.10 11.32 9.11
N GLY A 189 -12.07 10.54 8.74
CA GLY A 189 -10.74 10.59 9.34
C GLY A 189 -10.58 9.75 10.60
N ASN A 190 -11.52 8.85 10.89
CA ASN A 190 -11.38 7.93 12.00
C ASN A 190 -10.59 6.70 11.58
N ALA A 191 -9.71 6.22 12.45
CA ALA A 191 -8.96 5.00 12.21
C ALA A 191 -9.89 3.78 12.17
N ILE A 192 -9.82 3.04 11.07
CA ILE A 192 -10.60 1.81 10.88
C ILE A 192 -9.98 0.69 11.71
N ARG A 193 -10.83 -0.06 12.41
CA ARG A 193 -10.44 -1.20 13.24
C ARG A 193 -11.20 -2.45 12.79
N TYR A 194 -10.46 -3.40 12.20
CA TYR A 194 -11.03 -4.69 11.80
C TYR A 194 -11.07 -5.68 12.97
N ARG A 195 -11.98 -6.65 12.93
CA ARG A 195 -12.06 -7.78 13.89
C ARG A 195 -11.51 -9.08 13.31
N THR A 196 -11.39 -9.13 11.98
CA THR A 196 -10.84 -10.24 11.21
C THR A 196 -9.89 -9.67 10.16
N TYR A 197 -9.08 -10.50 9.52
CA TYR A 197 -8.24 -10.06 8.43
C TYR A 197 -9.08 -9.44 7.31
N TYR A 198 -8.67 -8.25 6.90
CA TYR A 198 -9.22 -7.56 5.75
C TYR A 198 -8.39 -7.92 4.51
N PHE A 199 -9.08 -8.44 3.52
CA PHE A 199 -8.59 -8.59 2.16
C PHE A 199 -9.39 -7.65 1.28
N ASN A 200 -8.73 -6.87 0.42
CA ASN A 200 -9.47 -5.99 -0.48
C ASN A 200 -10.44 -6.83 -1.33
N PRO A 201 -11.74 -6.53 -1.30
CA PRO A 201 -12.70 -7.29 -2.09
C PRO A 201 -12.43 -7.09 -3.59
N VAL A 202 -12.82 -8.07 -4.42
CA VAL A 202 -12.84 -7.87 -5.87
C VAL A 202 -13.85 -6.78 -6.18
N PRO A 203 -13.45 -5.66 -6.80
CA PRO A 203 -14.41 -4.61 -7.13
C PRO A 203 -15.45 -5.10 -8.14
N GLU A 204 -16.72 -4.73 -7.92
CA GLU A 204 -17.78 -5.07 -8.86
C GLU A 204 -17.79 -4.09 -10.05
N PRO A 205 -18.05 -4.59 -11.28
CA PRO A 205 -18.25 -3.73 -12.44
C PRO A 205 -19.37 -2.72 -12.22
N ARG A 206 -19.18 -1.48 -12.66
CA ARG A 206 -20.22 -0.46 -12.59
C ARG A 206 -21.42 -0.86 -13.46
N ALA A 207 -22.62 -0.80 -12.92
CA ALA A 207 -23.85 -1.05 -13.68
C ALA A 207 -23.95 -0.05 -14.84
N GLY A 208 -23.86 -0.53 -16.09
CA GLY A 208 -23.92 0.29 -17.32
C GLY A 208 -22.59 0.47 -18.05
N GLY A 209 -21.46 -0.06 -17.55
CA GLY A 209 -20.20 -0.12 -18.31
C GLY A 209 -20.37 -0.98 -19.58
N ARG A 210 -19.97 -0.46 -20.74
CA ARG A 210 -19.98 -1.15 -22.05
C ARG A 210 -18.97 -2.30 -22.10
N GLY A 211 -19.10 -3.26 -21.20
CA GLY A 211 -18.24 -4.44 -21.11
C GLY A 211 -19.01 -5.74 -20.85
N ALA A 212 -20.33 -5.66 -20.70
CA ALA A 212 -21.19 -6.83 -20.57
C ALA A 212 -21.52 -7.43 -21.94
N GLY A 213 -20.52 -7.61 -22.79
CA GLY A 213 -20.56 -8.41 -24.02
C GLY A 213 -20.36 -9.87 -23.67
N GLY A 214 -21.43 -10.56 -23.29
CA GLY A 214 -21.65 -11.96 -23.55
C GLY A 214 -20.56 -12.97 -23.14
N ALA A 215 -20.31 -13.15 -21.85
CA ALA A 215 -20.00 -14.48 -21.35
C ALA A 215 -21.28 -14.97 -20.66
N GLY A 216 -22.04 -15.81 -21.34
CA GLY A 216 -23.24 -16.40 -20.83
C GLY A 216 -22.97 -17.06 -19.47
N SER A 217 -23.76 -16.67 -18.49
CA SER A 217 -23.82 -17.41 -17.23
C SER A 217 -24.00 -18.89 -17.56
N PRO A 218 -23.25 -19.81 -16.94
CA PRO A 218 -23.56 -21.20 -17.07
C PRO A 218 -25.01 -21.42 -16.59
N PRO A 219 -25.78 -22.26 -17.27
CA PRO A 219 -27.18 -22.48 -16.94
C PRO A 219 -27.25 -22.97 -15.48
N GLY A 220 -27.96 -22.21 -14.68
CA GLY A 220 -28.22 -22.55 -13.29
C GLY A 220 -28.84 -23.95 -13.26
N ASN A 221 -28.25 -24.82 -12.46
CA ASN A 221 -28.78 -26.15 -12.18
C ASN A 221 -30.05 -25.96 -11.35
N ALA A 222 -31.16 -25.80 -12.07
CA ALA A 222 -32.51 -25.79 -11.53
C ALA A 222 -32.88 -27.23 -11.17
N ASN A 223 -32.46 -27.69 -10.00
CA ASN A 223 -33.02 -28.85 -9.38
C ASN A 223 -34.16 -28.39 -8.44
N GLN A 224 -35.29 -28.03 -9.06
CA GLN A 224 -36.56 -27.89 -8.39
C GLN A 224 -37.33 -29.18 -8.57
N GLY A 225 -37.82 -29.72 -7.46
CA GLY A 225 -38.95 -30.61 -7.50
C GLY A 225 -38.76 -31.93 -6.78
N ALA A 226 -38.97 -31.92 -5.49
CA ALA A 226 -39.44 -33.09 -4.80
C ALA A 226 -40.94 -32.87 -4.47
N PRO A 227 -41.86 -33.70 -4.96
CA PRO A 227 -43.19 -33.76 -4.36
C PRO A 227 -43.17 -34.66 -3.15
N ALA A 228 -43.89 -34.27 -2.12
CA ALA A 228 -44.22 -35.06 -0.94
C ALA A 228 -45.08 -36.27 -1.32
N GLY A 229 -44.85 -37.39 -0.64
CA GLY A 229 -45.71 -38.56 -0.72
C GLY A 229 -45.20 -39.69 0.17
N GLY A 230 -45.72 -39.80 1.37
CA GLY A 230 -46.48 -40.90 1.90
C GLY A 230 -45.72 -42.13 2.42
N GLY A 231 -45.74 -42.31 3.72
CA GLY A 231 -46.21 -43.52 4.38
C GLY A 231 -45.23 -44.73 4.50
N GLY A 232 -44.98 -45.15 5.71
CA GLY A 232 -44.58 -46.54 5.93
C GLY A 232 -43.72 -46.77 7.17
N ALA A 233 -44.38 -47.03 8.29
CA ALA A 233 -43.78 -47.50 9.53
C ALA A 233 -43.29 -48.94 9.39
N ALA A 234 -42.17 -49.31 10.05
CA ALA A 234 -41.91 -50.56 10.75
C ALA A 234 -40.46 -50.59 11.27
N GLN A 235 -40.27 -50.42 12.53
CA GLN A 235 -39.97 -51.39 13.59
C GLN A 235 -38.67 -52.23 13.48
N ARG A 236 -37.88 -52.06 14.52
CA ARG A 236 -37.09 -53.00 15.29
C ARG A 236 -35.66 -53.32 14.86
N GLY A 237 -34.82 -53.17 15.86
CA GLY A 237 -33.63 -53.97 16.01
C GLY A 237 -32.49 -53.37 16.82
N ARG A 238 -32.57 -53.42 18.13
CA ARG A 238 -31.45 -53.21 19.08
C ARG A 238 -30.89 -54.59 19.51
N PRO A 239 -29.77 -54.64 20.19
CA PRO A 239 -28.35 -54.86 19.94
C PRO A 239 -27.95 -56.30 20.32
N PRO A 240 -26.78 -56.73 20.69
CA PRO A 240 -25.80 -56.21 21.65
C PRO A 240 -24.31 -56.53 21.36
N GLN A 241 -23.46 -55.97 22.09
CA GLN A 241 -22.26 -56.15 22.92
C GLN A 241 -21.11 -55.23 22.53
#